data_939f21836433a1b278415791c21642d9
#
_entry.id   939f21836433a1b278415791c21642d9
#
_cell.length_a   1.000
_cell.length_b   1.000
_cell.length_c   1.000
_cell.angle_alpha   90.00
_cell.angle_beta   90.00
_cell.angle_gamma   90.00
#
_symmetry.space_group_name_H-M   'P 1'
#
loop_
_entity.id
_entity.type
_entity.pdbx_description
1 polymer ?
#
loop_
_entity_poly.entity_id
_entity_poly.type
_entity_poly.pdbx_seq_one_letter_code
_entity_poly.pdbx_strand_id
1 'polypeptide(L)'
;MIILKSKEDIAAIKEACEIWKKVKNELMQQVKVGMTTKQVDDLANQLICKYDAIPTFYKLYDFPGYICISINDELIQGIGSDYVLKPNDMSTCDIGITYKNHICDSAFTWILPPNDDSSKQKILKTTYTCLM
;
A
#
# COMPACT_ATOMS: atom_id res chain seq x y z
N MET A 1 21.90 -16.72 12.58
CA MET A 1 21.50 -18.00 11.90
C MET A 1 20.57 -17.65 10.77
N ILE A 2 20.80 -18.16 9.56
CA ILE A 2 19.89 -17.96 8.41
C ILE A 2 18.81 -19.05 8.50
N ILE A 3 17.54 -18.64 8.59
CA ILE A 3 16.38 -19.53 8.63
C ILE A 3 15.85 -19.70 7.21
N LEU A 4 15.94 -20.92 6.67
CA LEU A 4 15.37 -21.26 5.38
C LEU A 4 13.85 -21.48 5.51
N LYS A 5 13.09 -20.99 4.55
CA LYS A 5 11.64 -21.21 4.48
C LYS A 5 11.34 -22.61 3.95
N SER A 6 10.40 -23.29 4.58
CA SER A 6 9.86 -24.57 4.09
C SER A 6 8.98 -24.36 2.84
N LYS A 7 8.57 -25.44 2.21
CA LYS A 7 7.62 -25.38 1.09
C LYS A 7 6.24 -24.85 1.54
N GLU A 8 5.85 -25.20 2.74
CA GLU A 8 4.62 -24.78 3.41
C GLU A 8 4.65 -23.26 3.70
N ASP A 9 5.78 -22.76 4.23
CA ASP A 9 5.98 -21.32 4.45
C ASP A 9 5.88 -20.55 3.13
N ILE A 10 6.52 -21.04 2.08
CA ILE A 10 6.46 -20.40 0.74
C ILE A 10 5.05 -20.39 0.19
N ALA A 11 4.28 -21.46 0.38
CA ALA A 11 2.89 -21.52 -0.05
C ALA A 11 2.04 -20.48 0.72
N ALA A 12 2.20 -20.39 2.04
CA ALA A 12 1.48 -19.42 2.86
C ALA A 12 1.86 -17.96 2.53
N ILE A 13 3.14 -17.66 2.24
CA ILE A 13 3.57 -16.35 1.76
C ILE A 13 2.89 -16.02 0.43
N LYS A 14 2.80 -16.97 -0.51
CA LYS A 14 2.08 -16.75 -1.78
C LYS A 14 0.61 -16.44 -1.56
N GLU A 15 -0.07 -17.13 -0.63
CA GLU A 15 -1.46 -16.83 -0.28
C GLU A 15 -1.60 -15.39 0.26
N ALA A 16 -0.71 -14.96 1.15
CA ALA A 16 -0.67 -13.58 1.66
C ALA A 16 -0.48 -12.57 0.51
N CYS A 17 0.39 -12.87 -0.45
CA CYS A 17 0.61 -12.01 -1.61
C CYS A 17 -0.62 -11.94 -2.54
N GLU A 18 -1.40 -13.01 -2.68
CA GLU A 18 -2.65 -12.96 -3.44
C GLU A 18 -3.72 -12.10 -2.75
N ILE A 19 -3.79 -12.15 -1.41
CA ILE A 19 -4.64 -11.23 -0.64
C ILE A 19 -4.18 -9.79 -0.84
N TRP A 20 -2.88 -9.53 -0.74
CA TRP A 20 -2.29 -8.21 -0.96
C TRP A 20 -2.70 -7.62 -2.33
N LYS A 21 -2.63 -8.41 -3.40
CA LYS A 21 -3.06 -7.99 -4.75
C LYS A 21 -4.53 -7.58 -4.79
N LYS A 22 -5.41 -8.35 -4.11
CA LYS A 22 -6.84 -8.02 -4.04
C LYS A 22 -7.05 -6.70 -3.30
N VAL A 23 -6.43 -6.54 -2.13
CA VAL A 23 -6.49 -5.30 -1.33
C VAL A 23 -6.02 -4.11 -2.15
N LYS A 24 -4.86 -4.21 -2.80
CA LYS A 24 -4.33 -3.16 -3.69
C LYS A 24 -5.34 -2.77 -4.76
N ASN A 25 -5.87 -3.74 -5.49
CA ASN A 25 -6.78 -3.47 -6.61
C ASN A 25 -8.08 -2.81 -6.14
N GLU A 26 -8.67 -3.28 -5.04
CA GLU A 26 -9.88 -2.68 -4.48
C GLU A 26 -9.60 -1.27 -3.92
N LEU A 27 -8.45 -1.07 -3.26
CA LEU A 27 -8.06 0.24 -2.75
C LEU A 27 -7.94 1.25 -3.90
N MET A 28 -7.22 0.90 -4.97
CA MET A 28 -7.07 1.77 -6.14
C MET A 28 -8.41 2.10 -6.83
N GLN A 29 -9.41 1.22 -6.78
CA GLN A 29 -10.72 1.48 -7.35
C GLN A 29 -11.58 2.41 -6.47
N GLN A 30 -11.39 2.37 -5.16
CA GLN A 30 -12.24 3.09 -4.21
C GLN A 30 -11.67 4.44 -3.79
N VAL A 31 -10.34 4.62 -3.82
CA VAL A 31 -9.70 5.89 -3.48
C VAL A 31 -10.02 6.95 -4.54
N LYS A 32 -10.47 8.13 -4.08
CA LYS A 32 -10.90 9.23 -4.93
C LYS A 32 -10.33 10.56 -4.44
N VAL A 33 -10.19 11.50 -5.36
CA VAL A 33 -9.98 12.92 -5.04
C VAL A 33 -11.04 13.38 -4.04
N GLY A 34 -10.64 14.13 -3.02
CA GLY A 34 -11.50 14.60 -1.94
C GLY A 34 -11.53 13.73 -0.69
N MET A 35 -11.02 12.48 -0.74
CA MET A 35 -10.79 11.69 0.47
C MET A 35 -9.59 12.21 1.25
N THR A 36 -9.60 12.07 2.56
CA THR A 36 -8.40 12.31 3.37
C THR A 36 -7.47 11.09 3.34
N THR A 37 -6.16 11.29 3.54
CA THR A 37 -5.22 10.16 3.64
C THR A 37 -5.55 9.25 4.82
N LYS A 38 -6.14 9.77 5.90
CA LYS A 38 -6.68 8.95 6.99
C LYS A 38 -7.84 8.06 6.56
N GLN A 39 -8.76 8.56 5.73
CA GLN A 39 -9.85 7.74 5.17
C GLN A 39 -9.32 6.62 4.28
N VAL A 40 -8.22 6.87 3.56
CA VAL A 40 -7.54 5.83 2.75
C VAL A 40 -6.91 4.77 3.65
N ASP A 41 -6.26 5.17 4.75
CA ASP A 41 -5.70 4.26 5.75
C ASP A 41 -6.79 3.37 6.39
N ASP A 42 -7.90 3.98 6.81
CA ASP A 42 -9.05 3.26 7.39
C ASP A 42 -9.69 2.30 6.36
N LEU A 43 -9.80 2.71 5.09
CA LEU A 43 -10.29 1.86 4.00
C LEU A 43 -9.36 0.67 3.77
N ALA A 44 -8.05 0.88 3.78
CA ALA A 44 -7.08 -0.20 3.63
C ALA A 44 -7.23 -1.25 4.75
N ASN A 45 -7.41 -0.80 6.01
CA ASN A 45 -7.69 -1.70 7.13
C ASN A 45 -8.97 -2.53 6.90
N GLN A 46 -10.07 -1.89 6.46
CA GLN A 46 -11.33 -2.60 6.17
C GLN A 46 -11.14 -3.66 5.10
N LEU A 47 -10.39 -3.34 4.03
CA LEU A 47 -10.11 -4.27 2.94
C LEU A 47 -9.20 -5.43 3.37
N ILE A 48 -8.19 -5.18 4.20
CA ILE A 48 -7.32 -6.23 4.75
C ILE A 48 -8.13 -7.19 5.63
N CYS A 49 -8.92 -6.65 6.55
CA CYS A 49 -9.78 -7.44 7.45
C CYS A 49 -10.86 -8.25 6.68
N LYS A 50 -11.38 -7.72 5.56
CA LYS A 50 -12.33 -8.43 4.68
C LYS A 50 -11.80 -9.78 4.18
N TYR A 51 -10.49 -9.92 4.08
CA TYR A 51 -9.81 -11.14 3.64
C TYR A 51 -9.21 -11.96 4.78
N ASP A 52 -9.70 -11.77 6.01
CA ASP A 52 -9.23 -12.47 7.22
C ASP A 52 -7.71 -12.29 7.46
N ALA A 53 -7.14 -11.18 6.98
CA ALA A 53 -5.75 -10.81 7.18
C ALA A 53 -5.62 -9.69 8.22
N ILE A 54 -4.40 -9.45 8.67
CA ILE A 54 -4.08 -8.45 9.69
C ILE A 54 -3.14 -7.39 9.06
N PRO A 55 -3.39 -6.08 9.27
CA PRO A 55 -2.45 -5.04 8.85
C PRO A 55 -1.18 -5.12 9.69
N THR A 56 -0.05 -5.46 9.04
CA THR A 56 1.21 -5.76 9.73
C THR A 56 1.81 -4.55 10.43
N PHE A 57 1.62 -3.35 9.88
CA PHE A 57 2.27 -2.14 10.38
C PHE A 57 1.61 -1.56 11.64
N TYR A 58 0.35 -1.85 11.87
CA TYR A 58 -0.38 -1.29 13.00
C TYR A 58 0.28 -1.65 14.33
N LYS A 59 0.68 -0.63 15.08
CA LYS A 59 1.42 -0.73 16.35
C LYS A 59 2.83 -1.34 16.24
N LEU A 60 3.32 -1.62 15.03
CA LEU A 60 4.71 -2.03 14.84
C LEU A 60 5.60 -0.80 15.07
N TYR A 61 6.50 -0.88 16.06
CA TYR A 61 7.34 0.26 16.50
C TYR A 61 6.52 1.54 16.76
N ASP A 62 5.34 1.39 17.40
CA ASP A 62 4.41 2.48 17.70
C ASP A 62 3.83 3.20 16.47
N PHE A 63 3.92 2.59 15.27
CA PHE A 63 3.31 3.16 14.07
C PHE A 63 1.78 3.24 14.22
N PRO A 64 1.16 4.43 14.05
CA PRO A 64 -0.24 4.64 14.39
C PRO A 64 -1.21 4.22 13.27
N GLY A 65 -0.74 4.09 12.03
CA GLY A 65 -1.54 3.75 10.86
C GLY A 65 -1.60 2.25 10.56
N TYR A 66 -2.45 1.88 9.63
CA TYR A 66 -2.55 0.52 9.12
C TYR A 66 -1.66 0.28 7.91
N ILE A 67 -1.44 1.33 7.12
CA ILE A 67 -0.55 1.37 5.95
C ILE A 67 0.29 2.65 6.01
N CYS A 68 1.41 2.70 5.26
CA CYS A 68 2.03 3.98 4.97
C CYS A 68 1.36 4.57 3.72
N ILE A 69 1.01 5.85 3.79
CA ILE A 69 0.49 6.61 2.64
C ILE A 69 1.25 7.92 2.52
N SER A 70 2.05 8.03 1.47
CA SER A 70 2.92 9.18 1.20
C SER A 70 2.44 9.91 -0.06
N ILE A 71 2.37 11.24 0.00
CA ILE A 71 1.81 12.08 -1.06
C ILE A 71 2.88 12.99 -1.64
N ASN A 72 3.01 13.00 -2.96
CA ASN A 72 3.90 13.87 -3.74
C ASN A 72 5.37 13.74 -3.32
N ASP A 73 5.90 14.70 -2.56
CA ASP A 73 7.29 14.78 -2.10
C ASP A 73 7.57 14.07 -0.77
N GLU A 74 6.55 13.51 -0.13
CA GLU A 74 6.77 12.60 0.99
C GLU A 74 7.40 11.30 0.47
N LEU A 75 8.63 11.04 0.90
CA LEU A 75 9.42 9.94 0.34
C LEU A 75 8.88 8.56 0.74
N ILE A 76 8.78 8.31 2.05
CA ILE A 76 8.32 7.04 2.64
C ILE A 76 7.64 7.29 3.99
N GLN A 77 6.94 6.26 4.50
CA GLN A 77 6.37 6.20 5.86
C GLN A 77 5.40 7.35 6.19
N GLY A 78 4.72 7.89 5.19
CA GLY A 78 3.64 8.85 5.41
C GLY A 78 2.55 8.24 6.29
N ILE A 79 2.04 9.05 7.24
CA ILE A 79 0.97 8.66 8.17
C ILE A 79 -0.34 9.26 7.67
N GLY A 80 -1.40 8.47 7.67
CA GLY A 80 -2.74 8.94 7.36
C GLY A 80 -3.14 10.14 8.22
N SER A 81 -3.56 11.24 7.58
CA SER A 81 -3.84 12.53 8.19
C SER A 81 -5.09 13.17 7.59
N ASP A 82 -5.40 14.40 7.98
CA ASP A 82 -6.48 15.20 7.41
C ASP A 82 -6.14 15.81 6.03
N TYR A 83 -4.97 15.47 5.45
CA TYR A 83 -4.64 15.90 4.10
C TYR A 83 -5.67 15.37 3.10
N VAL A 84 -6.32 16.28 2.39
CA VAL A 84 -7.34 15.96 1.39
C VAL A 84 -6.67 15.74 0.03
N LEU A 85 -6.85 14.56 -0.53
CA LEU A 85 -6.32 14.16 -1.84
C LEU A 85 -6.83 15.08 -2.96
N LYS A 86 -5.91 15.57 -3.79
CA LYS A 86 -6.18 16.53 -4.88
C LYS A 86 -5.99 15.87 -6.25
N PRO A 87 -6.55 16.48 -7.31
CA PRO A 87 -6.24 16.09 -8.69
C PRO A 87 -4.72 16.06 -8.94
N ASN A 88 -4.25 15.03 -9.63
CA ASN A 88 -2.83 14.81 -9.93
C ASN A 88 -1.92 14.58 -8.71
N ASP A 89 -2.44 14.34 -7.51
CA ASP A 89 -1.58 13.87 -6.44
C ASP A 89 -0.98 12.51 -6.80
N MET A 90 0.33 12.40 -6.63
CA MET A 90 1.04 11.13 -6.72
C MET A 90 0.99 10.48 -5.34
N SER A 91 0.28 9.38 -5.22
CA SER A 91 0.08 8.66 -3.96
C SER A 91 0.87 7.36 -3.96
N THR A 92 1.67 7.15 -2.93
CA THR A 92 2.39 5.89 -2.69
C THR A 92 1.81 5.23 -1.45
N CYS A 93 1.30 4.01 -1.61
CA CYS A 93 0.89 3.17 -0.50
C CYS A 93 1.87 2.02 -0.32
N ASP A 94 2.33 1.84 0.90
CA ASP A 94 3.12 0.70 1.34
C ASP A 94 2.29 -0.10 2.33
N ILE A 95 2.07 -1.39 2.02
CA ILE A 95 1.08 -2.24 2.70
C ILE A 95 1.74 -3.55 3.12
N GLY A 96 1.81 -3.76 4.41
CA GLY A 96 2.16 -5.06 5.00
C GLY A 96 0.91 -5.83 5.42
N ILE A 97 0.78 -7.06 4.98
CA ILE A 97 -0.34 -7.96 5.34
C ILE A 97 0.21 -9.21 6.00
N THR A 98 -0.32 -9.55 7.18
CA THR A 98 -0.05 -10.83 7.85
C THR A 98 -1.24 -11.77 7.64
N TYR A 99 -0.99 -12.94 7.07
CA TYR A 99 -1.96 -14.01 6.88
C TYR A 99 -1.33 -15.36 7.24
N LYS A 100 -2.00 -16.17 8.07
CA LYS A 100 -1.48 -17.46 8.57
C LYS A 100 -0.05 -17.35 9.13
N ASN A 101 0.24 -16.30 9.89
CA ASN A 101 1.56 -15.98 10.45
C ASN A 101 2.68 -15.74 9.42
N HIS A 102 2.33 -15.47 8.16
CA HIS A 102 3.27 -15.12 7.12
C HIS A 102 2.94 -13.72 6.58
N ILE A 103 3.98 -13.00 6.19
CA ILE A 103 3.88 -11.59 5.77
C ILE A 103 4.08 -11.48 4.26
N CYS A 104 3.23 -10.67 3.64
CA CYS A 104 3.49 -10.05 2.34
C CYS A 104 3.58 -8.55 2.56
N ASP A 105 4.65 -7.95 2.09
CA ASP A 105 4.94 -6.53 2.21
C ASP A 105 5.35 -5.99 0.85
N SER A 106 4.69 -4.93 0.39
CA SER A 106 4.98 -4.31 -0.90
C SER A 106 4.35 -2.93 -1.03
N ALA A 107 4.94 -2.11 -1.89
CA ALA A 107 4.47 -0.76 -2.17
C ALA A 107 4.03 -0.60 -3.63
N PHE A 108 3.21 0.40 -3.88
CA PHE A 108 2.80 0.82 -5.22
C PHE A 108 2.50 2.31 -5.23
N THR A 109 2.71 2.92 -6.38
CA THR A 109 2.45 4.35 -6.60
C THR A 109 1.52 4.54 -7.78
N TRP A 110 0.57 5.47 -7.66
CA TRP A 110 -0.29 5.90 -8.76
C TRP A 110 -0.53 7.41 -8.69
N ILE A 111 -1.04 7.97 -9.79
CA ILE A 111 -1.43 9.37 -9.86
C ILE A 111 -2.96 9.44 -9.87
N LEU A 112 -3.53 10.27 -9.00
CA LEU A 112 -4.96 10.48 -8.93
C LEU A 112 -5.50 11.18 -10.20
N PRO A 113 -6.74 10.90 -10.62
CA PRO A 113 -7.32 11.57 -11.78
C PRO A 113 -7.25 13.11 -11.69
N PRO A 114 -7.10 13.78 -12.84
CA PRO A 114 -7.14 13.29 -14.22
C PRO A 114 -5.87 12.58 -14.69
N ASN A 115 -4.79 12.56 -13.92
CA ASN A 115 -3.52 11.90 -14.26
C ASN A 115 -2.91 12.48 -15.56
N ASP A 116 -2.90 13.80 -15.67
CA ASP A 116 -2.40 14.55 -16.84
C ASP A 116 -1.08 15.29 -16.60
N ASP A 117 -0.48 15.15 -15.40
CA ASP A 117 0.84 15.66 -15.07
C ASP A 117 1.94 14.80 -15.71
N SER A 118 2.49 15.31 -16.83
CA SER A 118 3.50 14.59 -17.60
C SER A 118 4.82 14.34 -16.84
N SER A 119 5.18 15.20 -15.89
CA SER A 119 6.39 15.05 -15.08
C SER A 119 6.25 13.89 -14.10
N LYS A 120 5.12 13.78 -13.43
CA LYS A 120 4.80 12.66 -12.52
C LYS A 120 4.67 11.34 -13.27
N GLN A 121 4.01 11.34 -14.43
CA GLN A 121 3.94 10.16 -15.30
C GLN A 121 5.33 9.68 -15.73
N LYS A 122 6.24 10.62 -16.07
CA LYS A 122 7.61 10.29 -16.43
C LYS A 122 8.37 9.65 -15.28
N ILE A 123 8.22 10.16 -14.04
CA ILE A 123 8.85 9.59 -12.84
C ILE A 123 8.37 8.15 -12.64
N LEU A 124 7.05 7.91 -12.65
CA LEU A 124 6.50 6.55 -12.50
C LEU A 124 7.03 5.59 -13.55
N LYS A 125 7.00 5.99 -14.82
CA LYS A 125 7.49 5.17 -15.93
C LYS A 125 8.97 4.86 -15.80
N THR A 126 9.79 5.86 -15.47
CA THR A 126 11.24 5.68 -15.31
C THR A 126 11.54 4.73 -14.15
N THR A 127 10.92 4.95 -12.98
CA THR A 127 11.09 4.10 -11.81
C THR A 127 10.72 2.65 -12.12
N TYR A 128 9.57 2.43 -12.78
CA TYR A 128 9.16 1.09 -13.19
C TYR A 128 10.16 0.42 -14.16
N THR A 129 10.68 1.20 -15.12
CA THR A 129 11.69 0.70 -16.07
C THR A 129 13.00 0.31 -15.36
N CYS A 130 13.39 1.04 -14.31
CA CYS A 130 14.58 0.70 -13.52
C CYS A 130 14.40 -0.55 -12.66
N LEU A 131 13.16 -0.89 -12.30
CA LEU A 131 12.83 -2.07 -11.51
C LEU A 131 12.86 -3.36 -12.36
N MET A 132 12.45 -3.28 -13.62
CA MET A 132 12.32 -4.42 -14.57
C MET A 132 13.61 -4.73 -15.28
#